data_ad524724e2e2908cda64fc0ee0381cef
#
_entry.id   ad524724e2e2908cda64fc0ee0381cef
#
_cell.length_a   1.000
_cell.length_b   1.000
_cell.length_c   1.000
_cell.angle_alpha   90.00
_cell.angle_beta   90.00
_cell.angle_gamma   90.00
#
_symmetry.space_group_name_H-M   'P 1'
#
loop_
_entity.id
_entity.type
_entity.pdbx_description
1 polymer ?
#
loop_
_entity_poly.entity_id
_entity_poly.type
_entity_poly.pdbx_seq_one_letter_code
_entity_poly.pdbx_strand_id
1 'polypeptide(L)'
;MSYGRTQLDQLRRACVSTEEFAPVLLVGAVVVLVAVLAVRVASRIGLPSLLLYLGLGLVLGESGLGIEFESAELTQVLGLTALAVILAEGGLTTRWTSARAVLGPGILLATVGVAVSVFITAGVVMLVFGADLPTALLFGAVVSSTDAAAVFATLRGLGLPTRVSRTLELESGFNDAPVVLVVIALAEALTNSGSGGLAVLIALIGYQLIAGALIGIAIGMAGAWVLRRSALPISGLYPLATVALCLTGYAGAIVAHSSGFMAVYVCGLVLGNSALPHRTATLGFAEGLAWLAQIGLFVLLGLLASPSRLLDAVGPAIVIGLALLLLARPVSVVLSVVWFRIPWREQAFLAWAGLRGAIPIVWATIPISAAVPDAERIFDTVFVLVVVFTLIQGTSLPTVARWLRLASTLAEREVDVESSTLEELHAELLQFTVPSASRLHGVYVSELRLPPDAAVTLLVRDGRSFVPEASTRLASGDQLLVVTTIGSREATMSRLRAVSRAGRLARWRGELGGRLPE
;
A
#
# COMPACT_ATOMS: atom_id res chain seq x y z
N MET A 1 -21.03 32.50 41.77
CA MET A 1 -21.05 31.03 42.02
C MET A 1 -21.72 30.21 40.92
N SER A 2 -22.27 30.80 39.88
CA SER A 2 -22.93 30.10 38.73
C SER A 2 -21.96 29.60 37.65
N TYR A 3 -20.84 30.29 37.43
CA TYR A 3 -19.88 29.99 36.34
C TYR A 3 -19.10 28.67 36.53
N GLY A 4 -18.89 28.24 37.76
CA GLY A 4 -18.15 27.02 38.09
C GLY A 4 -18.97 25.73 37.89
N ARG A 5 -20.29 25.79 37.95
CA ARG A 5 -21.17 24.62 37.74
C ARG A 5 -21.28 24.26 36.24
N THR A 6 -21.33 25.26 35.38
CA THR A 6 -21.43 25.04 33.91
C THR A 6 -20.14 24.44 33.35
N GLN A 7 -18.96 24.81 33.84
CA GLN A 7 -17.70 24.19 33.45
C GLN A 7 -17.54 22.76 33.97
N LEU A 8 -17.99 22.47 35.19
CA LEU A 8 -17.99 21.14 35.77
C LEU A 8 -18.98 20.20 35.06
N ASP A 9 -20.12 20.71 34.62
CA ASP A 9 -21.08 19.94 33.85
C ASP A 9 -20.60 19.71 32.39
N GLN A 10 -19.86 20.65 31.80
CA GLN A 10 -19.18 20.45 30.53
C GLN A 10 -18.03 19.43 30.64
N LEU A 11 -17.25 19.45 31.70
CA LEU A 11 -16.20 18.45 31.96
C LEU A 11 -16.79 17.06 32.30
N ARG A 12 -17.95 17.01 32.98
CA ARG A 12 -18.66 15.74 33.20
C ARG A 12 -19.25 15.14 31.92
N ARG A 13 -19.68 15.95 30.94
CA ARG A 13 -20.11 15.48 29.62
C ARG A 13 -18.94 15.03 28.73
N ALA A 14 -17.71 15.47 29.05
CA ALA A 14 -16.50 15.04 28.37
C ALA A 14 -15.90 13.74 28.94
N CYS A 15 -16.34 13.26 30.10
CA CYS A 15 -15.96 11.96 30.64
C CYS A 15 -16.89 10.90 30.06
N VAL A 16 -16.50 10.28 28.95
CA VAL A 16 -17.13 9.05 28.45
C VAL A 16 -17.12 8.04 29.61
N SER A 17 -18.31 7.62 30.07
CA SER A 17 -18.38 6.62 31.15
C SER A 17 -17.83 5.28 30.64
N THR A 18 -17.24 4.50 31.55
CA THR A 18 -16.72 3.15 31.19
C THR A 18 -17.81 2.27 30.59
N GLU A 19 -19.07 2.50 30.99
CA GLU A 19 -20.24 1.78 30.47
C GLU A 19 -20.59 2.17 29.03
N GLU A 20 -20.37 3.44 28.65
CA GLU A 20 -20.56 3.92 27.26
C GLU A 20 -19.40 3.54 26.35
N PHE A 21 -18.17 3.43 26.90
CA PHE A 21 -16.99 3.07 26.13
C PHE A 21 -16.90 1.57 25.84
N ALA A 22 -17.37 0.72 26.76
CA ALA A 22 -17.26 -0.74 26.63
C ALA A 22 -17.95 -1.30 25.35
N PRO A 23 -19.16 -0.88 24.96
CA PRO A 23 -19.78 -1.31 23.70
C PRO A 23 -18.98 -0.88 22.48
N VAL A 24 -18.44 0.33 22.44
CA VAL A 24 -17.63 0.84 21.33
C VAL A 24 -16.35 0.01 21.18
N LEU A 25 -15.68 -0.28 22.29
CA LEU A 25 -14.49 -1.14 22.30
C LEU A 25 -14.83 -2.56 21.82
N LEU A 26 -15.95 -3.13 22.29
CA LEU A 26 -16.41 -4.46 21.87
C LEU A 26 -16.68 -4.50 20.37
N VAL A 27 -17.44 -3.54 19.85
CA VAL A 27 -17.72 -3.45 18.41
C VAL A 27 -16.42 -3.32 17.62
N GLY A 28 -15.50 -2.43 18.02
CA GLY A 28 -14.21 -2.26 17.36
C GLY A 28 -13.38 -3.54 17.35
N ALA A 29 -13.31 -4.25 18.49
CA ALA A 29 -12.58 -5.52 18.58
C ALA A 29 -13.21 -6.61 17.70
N VAL A 30 -14.54 -6.74 17.70
CA VAL A 30 -15.27 -7.69 16.84
C VAL A 30 -15.07 -7.36 15.38
N VAL A 31 -15.12 -6.08 15.00
CA VAL A 31 -14.86 -5.62 13.61
C VAL A 31 -13.48 -6.06 13.15
N VAL A 32 -12.44 -5.83 13.95
CA VAL A 32 -11.08 -6.26 13.61
C VAL A 32 -10.99 -7.78 13.47
N LEU A 33 -11.60 -8.54 14.37
CA LEU A 33 -11.62 -10.01 14.31
C LEU A 33 -12.33 -10.51 13.04
N VAL A 34 -13.51 -9.95 12.74
CA VAL A 34 -14.26 -10.31 11.52
C VAL A 34 -13.48 -9.92 10.27
N ALA A 35 -12.84 -8.74 10.25
CA ALA A 35 -12.01 -8.30 9.14
C ALA A 35 -10.82 -9.25 8.90
N VAL A 36 -10.12 -9.68 9.95
CA VAL A 36 -9.02 -10.66 9.84
C VAL A 36 -9.52 -12.00 9.27
N LEU A 37 -10.67 -12.49 9.73
CA LEU A 37 -11.26 -13.72 9.19
C LEU A 37 -11.74 -13.56 7.75
N ALA A 38 -12.24 -12.37 7.38
CA ALA A 38 -12.70 -12.05 6.04
C ALA A 38 -11.57 -12.11 5.00
N VAL A 39 -10.32 -11.78 5.36
CA VAL A 39 -9.14 -11.94 4.47
C VAL A 39 -9.02 -13.37 3.96
N ARG A 40 -9.22 -14.36 4.83
CA ARG A 40 -9.14 -15.77 4.45
C ARG A 40 -10.24 -16.17 3.47
N VAL A 41 -11.43 -15.60 3.60
CA VAL A 41 -12.54 -15.81 2.67
C VAL A 41 -12.26 -15.11 1.34
N ALA A 42 -11.83 -13.84 1.39
CA ALA A 42 -11.47 -13.05 0.23
C ALA A 42 -10.42 -13.76 -0.65
N SER A 43 -9.36 -14.26 -0.03
CA SER A 43 -8.27 -14.95 -0.75
C SER A 43 -8.72 -16.24 -1.44
N ARG A 44 -9.73 -16.95 -0.89
CA ARG A 44 -10.30 -18.16 -1.50
C ARG A 44 -11.19 -17.86 -2.70
N ILE A 45 -11.92 -16.75 -2.66
CA ILE A 45 -12.89 -16.35 -3.68
C ILE A 45 -12.21 -15.48 -4.77
N GLY A 46 -11.00 -14.98 -4.49
CA GLY A 46 -10.27 -14.06 -5.38
C GLY A 46 -10.82 -12.63 -5.34
N LEU A 47 -11.52 -12.25 -4.26
CA LEU A 47 -12.00 -10.88 -4.06
C LEU A 47 -10.95 -10.02 -3.35
N PRO A 48 -10.83 -8.73 -3.70
CA PRO A 48 -10.04 -7.78 -2.92
C PRO A 48 -10.59 -7.67 -1.48
N SER A 49 -9.77 -7.94 -0.47
CA SER A 49 -10.17 -7.88 0.96
C SER A 49 -10.72 -6.52 1.38
N LEU A 50 -10.27 -5.46 0.72
CA LEU A 50 -10.68 -4.08 0.96
C LEU A 50 -12.19 -3.87 0.79
N LEU A 51 -12.80 -4.53 -0.20
CA LEU A 51 -14.25 -4.47 -0.44
C LEU A 51 -15.04 -5.11 0.71
N LEU A 52 -14.48 -6.14 1.35
CA LEU A 52 -15.12 -6.76 2.51
C LEU A 52 -15.11 -5.82 3.73
N TYR A 53 -14.02 -5.07 3.94
CA TYR A 53 -13.95 -4.07 5.02
C TYR A 53 -14.94 -2.94 4.80
N LEU A 54 -15.05 -2.48 3.56
CA LEU A 54 -16.01 -1.45 3.16
C LEU A 54 -17.44 -1.93 3.32
N GLY A 55 -17.73 -3.17 2.88
CA GLY A 55 -19.02 -3.83 3.10
C GLY A 55 -19.35 -4.03 4.58
N LEU A 56 -18.36 -4.35 5.41
CA LEU A 56 -18.53 -4.45 6.87
C LEU A 56 -18.94 -3.11 7.46
N GLY A 57 -18.31 -2.00 7.04
CA GLY A 57 -18.71 -0.66 7.43
C GLY A 57 -20.16 -0.32 7.04
N LEU A 58 -20.56 -0.64 5.80
CA LEU A 58 -21.95 -0.46 5.33
C LEU A 58 -22.96 -1.25 6.17
N VAL A 59 -22.65 -2.50 6.53
CA VAL A 59 -23.52 -3.34 7.38
C VAL A 59 -23.63 -2.81 8.80
N LEU A 60 -22.57 -2.21 9.32
CA LEU A 60 -22.59 -1.56 10.66
C LEU A 60 -23.33 -0.23 10.65
N GLY A 61 -23.36 0.47 9.52
CA GLY A 61 -23.93 1.81 9.35
C GLY A 61 -25.44 1.88 9.48
N GLU A 62 -25.99 3.04 9.11
CA GLU A 62 -27.39 3.43 9.26
C GLU A 62 -28.40 2.39 8.74
N SER A 63 -28.14 1.82 7.57
CA SER A 63 -29.04 0.85 6.92
C SER A 63 -28.90 -0.60 7.41
N GLY A 64 -27.91 -0.88 8.27
CA GLY A 64 -27.66 -2.23 8.81
C GLY A 64 -27.93 -2.31 10.31
N LEU A 65 -26.91 -2.17 11.13
CA LEU A 65 -27.02 -2.23 12.60
C LEU A 65 -27.43 -0.88 13.23
N GLY A 66 -27.63 0.16 12.43
CA GLY A 66 -28.10 1.46 12.90
C GLY A 66 -27.06 2.30 13.62
N ILE A 67 -25.77 2.09 13.36
CA ILE A 67 -24.72 2.98 13.89
C ILE A 67 -24.70 4.25 13.03
N GLU A 68 -25.25 5.32 13.57
CA GLU A 68 -25.20 6.64 12.93
C GLU A 68 -23.81 7.23 13.09
N PHE A 69 -23.09 7.40 11.99
CA PHE A 69 -21.78 8.01 11.93
C PHE A 69 -21.74 9.07 10.82
N GLU A 70 -22.01 10.30 11.20
CA GLU A 70 -22.17 11.43 10.25
C GLU A 70 -20.95 12.37 10.21
N SER A 71 -19.94 12.15 11.03
CA SER A 71 -18.82 13.08 11.13
C SER A 71 -17.80 12.88 9.98
N ALA A 72 -18.01 13.59 8.88
CA ALA A 72 -17.05 13.64 7.78
C ALA A 72 -15.68 14.20 8.23
N GLU A 73 -15.66 15.16 9.15
CA GLU A 73 -14.44 15.76 9.70
C GLU A 73 -13.62 14.73 10.48
N LEU A 74 -14.25 13.95 11.37
CA LEU A 74 -13.58 12.88 12.11
C LEU A 74 -13.07 11.79 11.17
N THR A 75 -13.87 11.41 10.15
CA THR A 75 -13.47 10.45 9.11
C THR A 75 -12.25 10.95 8.35
N GLN A 76 -12.23 12.24 8.00
CA GLN A 76 -11.10 12.86 7.32
C GLN A 76 -9.84 12.80 8.17
N VAL A 77 -9.89 13.23 9.44
CA VAL A 77 -8.71 13.24 10.33
C VAL A 77 -8.18 11.83 10.56
N LEU A 78 -9.06 10.87 10.88
CA LEU A 78 -8.68 9.47 11.07
C LEU A 78 -8.19 8.85 9.76
N GLY A 79 -8.83 9.18 8.63
CA GLY A 79 -8.43 8.73 7.30
C GLY A 79 -7.04 9.22 6.89
N LEU A 80 -6.76 10.52 7.06
CA LEU A 80 -5.45 11.10 6.79
C LEU A 80 -4.35 10.49 7.69
N THR A 81 -4.68 10.24 8.97
CA THR A 81 -3.76 9.59 9.91
C THR A 81 -3.49 8.13 9.50
N ALA A 82 -4.54 7.39 9.14
CA ALA A 82 -4.39 6.02 8.65
C ALA A 82 -3.54 5.95 7.38
N LEU A 83 -3.78 6.86 6.43
CA LEU A 83 -2.95 6.98 5.22
C LEU A 83 -1.49 7.31 5.53
N ALA A 84 -1.22 8.18 6.50
CA ALA A 84 0.15 8.48 6.92
C ALA A 84 0.86 7.21 7.46
N VAL A 85 0.16 6.37 8.22
CA VAL A 85 0.69 5.08 8.71
C VAL A 85 0.94 4.10 7.56
N ILE A 86 0.01 3.98 6.62
CA ILE A 86 0.14 3.11 5.44
C ILE A 86 1.33 3.56 4.57
N LEU A 87 1.48 4.87 4.33
CA LEU A 87 2.60 5.42 3.58
C LEU A 87 3.95 5.26 4.31
N ALA A 88 3.96 5.34 5.66
CA ALA A 88 5.15 5.04 6.44
C ALA A 88 5.62 3.60 6.22
N GLU A 89 4.71 2.63 6.27
CA GLU A 89 4.99 1.22 5.98
C GLU A 89 5.47 1.05 4.53
N GLY A 90 4.78 1.65 3.55
CA GLY A 90 5.17 1.62 2.14
C GLY A 90 6.59 2.16 1.92
N GLY A 91 6.95 3.27 2.58
CA GLY A 91 8.30 3.81 2.57
C GLY A 91 9.33 2.86 3.19
N LEU A 92 9.04 2.31 4.38
CA LEU A 92 9.92 1.39 5.12
C LEU A 92 10.21 0.08 4.35
N THR A 93 9.23 -0.43 3.61
CA THR A 93 9.34 -1.68 2.85
C THR A 93 9.99 -1.48 1.47
N THR A 94 9.99 -0.26 0.94
CA THR A 94 10.54 0.05 -0.38
C THR A 94 12.07 -0.01 -0.39
N ARG A 95 12.64 -0.90 -1.20
CA ARG A 95 14.10 -1.03 -1.38
C ARG A 95 14.61 -0.01 -2.40
N TRP A 96 15.46 0.90 -1.97
CA TRP A 96 16.04 1.95 -2.81
C TRP A 96 16.78 1.40 -4.04
N THR A 97 17.51 0.30 -3.89
CA THR A 97 18.26 -0.33 -4.98
C THR A 97 17.37 -0.76 -6.16
N SER A 98 16.16 -1.22 -5.87
CA SER A 98 15.18 -1.61 -6.89
C SER A 98 14.34 -0.41 -7.36
N ALA A 99 13.97 0.49 -6.44
CA ALA A 99 13.17 1.68 -6.72
C ALA A 99 13.88 2.66 -7.66
N ARG A 100 15.19 2.87 -7.48
CA ARG A 100 15.97 3.82 -8.29
C ARG A 100 15.94 3.51 -9.79
N ALA A 101 15.80 2.24 -10.17
CA ALA A 101 15.76 1.82 -11.58
C ALA A 101 14.47 2.27 -12.29
N VAL A 102 13.39 2.49 -11.53
CA VAL A 102 12.05 2.86 -12.05
C VAL A 102 11.57 4.22 -11.54
N LEU A 103 12.47 5.02 -10.94
CA LEU A 103 12.11 6.37 -10.44
C LEU A 103 11.56 7.29 -11.53
N GLY A 104 12.18 7.29 -12.71
CA GLY A 104 11.72 8.14 -13.82
C GLY A 104 10.29 7.82 -14.24
N PRO A 105 9.97 6.58 -14.62
CA PRO A 105 8.60 6.17 -14.93
C PRO A 105 7.62 6.41 -13.79
N GLY A 106 8.00 6.07 -12.54
CA GLY A 106 7.15 6.22 -11.37
C GLY A 106 6.79 7.69 -11.08
N ILE A 107 7.77 8.59 -11.10
CA ILE A 107 7.54 10.03 -10.88
C ILE A 107 6.69 10.63 -12.01
N LEU A 108 6.95 10.27 -13.28
CA LEU A 108 6.15 10.78 -14.39
C LEU A 108 4.71 10.27 -14.35
N LEU A 109 4.48 9.03 -13.93
CA LEU A 109 3.13 8.51 -13.72
C LEU A 109 2.43 9.23 -12.56
N ALA A 110 3.14 9.47 -11.45
CA ALA A 110 2.60 10.15 -10.27
C ALA A 110 2.36 11.67 -10.48
N THR A 111 2.95 12.28 -11.50
CA THR A 111 2.81 13.72 -11.79
C THR A 111 2.09 13.96 -13.10
N VAL A 112 2.76 13.75 -14.23
CA VAL A 112 2.19 13.96 -15.58
C VAL A 112 1.00 13.02 -15.81
N GLY A 113 1.14 11.74 -15.43
CA GLY A 113 0.06 10.76 -15.57
C GLY A 113 -1.19 11.12 -14.78
N VAL A 114 -1.01 11.60 -13.55
CA VAL A 114 -2.10 12.10 -12.71
C VAL A 114 -2.73 13.35 -13.35
N ALA A 115 -1.93 14.33 -13.75
CA ALA A 115 -2.46 15.55 -14.38
C ALA A 115 -3.28 15.22 -15.64
N VAL A 116 -2.78 14.34 -16.52
CA VAL A 116 -3.51 13.87 -17.71
C VAL A 116 -4.81 13.20 -17.32
N SER A 117 -4.79 12.35 -16.30
CA SER A 117 -6.00 11.67 -15.80
C SER A 117 -7.03 12.65 -15.26
N VAL A 118 -6.58 13.68 -14.50
CA VAL A 118 -7.44 14.76 -13.99
C VAL A 118 -8.13 15.50 -15.12
N PHE A 119 -7.37 15.96 -16.13
CA PHE A 119 -7.95 16.75 -17.22
C PHE A 119 -8.88 15.92 -18.12
N ILE A 120 -8.53 14.68 -18.43
CA ILE A 120 -9.41 13.81 -19.23
C ILE A 120 -10.70 13.52 -18.48
N THR A 121 -10.60 13.17 -17.19
CA THR A 121 -11.79 12.89 -16.36
C THR A 121 -12.65 14.14 -16.20
N ALA A 122 -12.04 15.29 -15.94
CA ALA A 122 -12.75 16.57 -15.88
C ALA A 122 -13.48 16.88 -17.19
N GLY A 123 -12.84 16.68 -18.34
CA GLY A 123 -13.46 16.84 -19.65
C GLY A 123 -14.71 15.97 -19.83
N VAL A 124 -14.66 14.71 -19.37
CA VAL A 124 -15.83 13.80 -19.41
C VAL A 124 -16.93 14.29 -18.46
N VAL A 125 -16.59 14.72 -17.25
CA VAL A 125 -17.56 15.24 -16.27
C VAL A 125 -18.24 16.50 -16.82
N MET A 126 -17.50 17.41 -17.43
CA MET A 126 -18.08 18.60 -18.10
C MET A 126 -19.02 18.22 -19.24
N LEU A 127 -18.57 17.34 -20.15
CA LEU A 127 -19.31 17.00 -21.36
C LEU A 127 -20.58 16.17 -21.08
N VAL A 128 -20.52 15.26 -20.11
CA VAL A 128 -21.63 14.33 -19.84
C VAL A 128 -22.59 14.88 -18.79
N PHE A 129 -22.08 15.54 -17.76
CA PHE A 129 -22.91 16.01 -16.64
C PHE A 129 -23.12 17.52 -16.62
N GLY A 130 -22.49 18.27 -17.55
CA GLY A 130 -22.64 19.73 -17.63
C GLY A 130 -22.05 20.48 -16.43
N ALA A 131 -21.13 19.86 -15.69
CA ALA A 131 -20.49 20.49 -14.54
C ALA A 131 -19.57 21.64 -14.98
N ASP A 132 -19.42 22.64 -14.12
CA ASP A 132 -18.45 23.70 -14.31
C ASP A 132 -17.00 23.20 -14.18
N LEU A 133 -16.06 23.94 -14.75
CA LEU A 133 -14.66 23.50 -14.81
C LEU A 133 -14.03 23.24 -13.42
N PRO A 134 -14.19 24.09 -12.38
CA PRO A 134 -13.63 23.82 -11.06
C PRO A 134 -14.17 22.54 -10.42
N THR A 135 -15.47 22.31 -10.47
CA THR A 135 -16.12 21.08 -9.95
C THR A 135 -15.68 19.85 -10.73
N ALA A 136 -15.59 19.94 -12.06
CA ALA A 136 -15.10 18.85 -12.89
C ALA A 136 -13.62 18.50 -12.60
N LEU A 137 -12.76 19.50 -12.39
CA LEU A 137 -11.37 19.31 -12.00
C LEU A 137 -11.25 18.67 -10.61
N LEU A 138 -12.07 19.12 -9.65
CA LEU A 138 -12.14 18.53 -8.32
C LEU A 138 -12.49 17.03 -8.40
N PHE A 139 -13.51 16.70 -9.17
CA PHE A 139 -13.91 15.31 -9.41
C PHE A 139 -12.76 14.50 -10.02
N GLY A 140 -12.15 15.03 -11.09
CA GLY A 140 -11.00 14.43 -11.75
C GLY A 140 -9.81 14.23 -10.79
N ALA A 141 -9.52 15.20 -9.94
CA ALA A 141 -8.44 15.10 -8.96
C ALA A 141 -8.70 13.99 -7.94
N VAL A 142 -9.90 13.96 -7.33
CA VAL A 142 -10.29 12.96 -6.33
C VAL A 142 -10.14 11.54 -6.87
N VAL A 143 -10.57 11.27 -8.11
CA VAL A 143 -10.55 9.91 -8.66
C VAL A 143 -9.22 9.53 -9.34
N SER A 144 -8.26 10.44 -9.46
CA SER A 144 -7.02 10.17 -10.21
C SER A 144 -5.95 9.42 -9.41
N SER A 145 -6.01 9.44 -8.08
CA SER A 145 -5.07 8.71 -7.22
C SER A 145 -5.25 7.19 -7.36
N THR A 146 -4.14 6.46 -7.30
CA THR A 146 -4.09 4.98 -7.35
C THR A 146 -3.64 4.42 -6.02
N ASP A 147 -4.15 3.26 -5.63
CA ASP A 147 -3.87 2.60 -4.35
C ASP A 147 -2.91 1.42 -4.53
N ALA A 148 -1.68 1.58 -4.04
CA ALA A 148 -0.67 0.53 -4.09
C ALA A 148 -1.07 -0.70 -3.28
N ALA A 149 -1.69 -0.51 -2.10
CA ALA A 149 -2.05 -1.62 -1.22
C ALA A 149 -3.07 -2.55 -1.89
N ALA A 150 -4.08 -1.97 -2.58
CA ALA A 150 -5.05 -2.73 -3.35
C ALA A 150 -4.41 -3.53 -4.49
N VAL A 151 -3.45 -2.90 -5.20
CA VAL A 151 -2.69 -3.55 -6.28
C VAL A 151 -1.86 -4.70 -5.73
N PHE A 152 -1.08 -4.46 -4.66
CA PHE A 152 -0.19 -5.49 -4.11
C PHE A 152 -0.92 -6.68 -3.51
N ALA A 153 -2.02 -6.42 -2.78
CA ALA A 153 -2.84 -7.50 -2.24
C ALA A 153 -3.30 -8.48 -3.34
N THR A 154 -3.56 -7.96 -4.55
CA THR A 154 -4.04 -8.76 -5.69
C THR A 154 -2.90 -9.38 -6.50
N LEU A 155 -1.73 -8.74 -6.55
CA LEU A 155 -0.59 -9.16 -7.36
C LEU A 155 0.38 -10.10 -6.64
N ARG A 156 0.28 -10.25 -5.32
CA ARG A 156 1.08 -11.22 -4.56
C ARG A 156 0.87 -12.62 -5.13
N GLY A 157 1.96 -13.23 -5.59
CA GLY A 157 1.93 -14.59 -6.16
C GLY A 157 1.83 -14.70 -7.69
N LEU A 158 1.60 -13.60 -8.43
CA LEU A 158 1.50 -13.66 -9.90
C LEU A 158 2.85 -13.67 -10.62
N GLY A 159 3.97 -13.49 -9.91
CA GLY A 159 5.32 -13.50 -10.51
C GLY A 159 5.50 -12.50 -11.64
N LEU A 160 5.03 -11.27 -11.43
CA LEU A 160 5.20 -10.18 -12.38
C LEU A 160 6.66 -9.73 -12.48
N PRO A 161 7.07 -9.14 -13.63
CA PRO A 161 8.36 -8.50 -13.74
C PRO A 161 8.55 -7.46 -12.61
N THR A 162 9.70 -7.49 -11.94
CA THR A 162 10.04 -6.59 -10.84
C THR A 162 9.87 -5.12 -11.22
N ARG A 163 10.16 -4.77 -12.48
CA ARG A 163 9.98 -3.45 -13.04
C ARG A 163 8.54 -2.97 -12.95
N VAL A 164 7.58 -3.80 -13.34
CA VAL A 164 6.14 -3.46 -13.33
C VAL A 164 5.65 -3.25 -11.89
N SER A 165 5.95 -4.20 -10.99
CA SER A 165 5.55 -4.09 -9.58
C SER A 165 6.13 -2.83 -8.93
N ARG A 166 7.44 -2.57 -9.13
CA ARG A 166 8.10 -1.39 -8.55
C ARG A 166 7.62 -0.07 -9.14
N THR A 167 7.25 -0.05 -10.44
CA THR A 167 6.67 1.15 -11.05
C THR A 167 5.32 1.49 -10.42
N LEU A 168 4.45 0.49 -10.20
CA LEU A 168 3.16 0.68 -9.53
C LEU A 168 3.32 1.11 -8.06
N GLU A 169 4.28 0.50 -7.33
CA GLU A 169 4.63 0.90 -5.96
C GLU A 169 4.98 2.39 -5.88
N LEU A 170 5.91 2.81 -6.73
CA LEU A 170 6.37 4.19 -6.74
C LEU A 170 5.29 5.16 -7.21
N GLU A 171 4.53 4.80 -8.24
CA GLU A 171 3.42 5.61 -8.71
C GLU A 171 2.47 5.93 -7.56
N SER A 172 1.97 4.90 -6.87
CA SER A 172 1.00 5.10 -5.80
C SER A 172 1.59 5.78 -4.56
N GLY A 173 2.83 5.47 -4.19
CA GLY A 173 3.47 6.13 -3.04
C GLY A 173 3.75 7.61 -3.26
N PHE A 174 3.93 8.04 -4.53
CA PHE A 174 4.21 9.43 -4.86
C PHE A 174 2.98 10.23 -5.29
N ASN A 175 1.92 9.61 -5.84
CA ASN A 175 0.79 10.34 -6.39
C ASN A 175 -0.16 10.92 -5.33
N ASP A 176 -0.22 10.34 -4.13
CA ASP A 176 -1.09 10.79 -3.05
C ASP A 176 -0.75 12.22 -2.60
N ALA A 177 0.53 12.51 -2.49
CA ALA A 177 1.00 13.82 -2.04
C ALA A 177 0.61 14.98 -2.98
N PRO A 178 0.79 14.93 -4.31
CA PRO A 178 0.32 16.00 -5.19
C PRO A 178 -1.21 16.03 -5.31
N VAL A 179 -1.87 14.87 -5.31
CA VAL A 179 -3.33 14.82 -5.47
C VAL A 179 -4.05 15.49 -4.32
N VAL A 180 -3.68 15.19 -3.07
CA VAL A 180 -4.33 15.83 -1.91
C VAL A 180 -4.19 17.35 -1.93
N LEU A 181 -3.03 17.86 -2.35
CA LEU A 181 -2.80 19.30 -2.45
C LEU A 181 -3.68 19.94 -3.53
N VAL A 182 -3.86 19.26 -4.68
CA VAL A 182 -4.78 19.70 -5.73
C VAL A 182 -6.21 19.69 -5.24
N VAL A 183 -6.64 18.63 -4.54
CA VAL A 183 -8.02 18.50 -4.00
C VAL A 183 -8.30 19.61 -3.00
N ILE A 184 -7.40 19.86 -2.04
CA ILE A 184 -7.55 20.94 -1.05
C ILE A 184 -7.65 22.30 -1.76
N ALA A 185 -6.73 22.59 -2.68
CA ALA A 185 -6.70 23.87 -3.38
C ALA A 185 -7.96 24.09 -4.25
N LEU A 186 -8.49 23.06 -4.90
CA LEU A 186 -9.73 23.15 -5.67
C LEU A 186 -10.96 23.28 -4.76
N ALA A 187 -11.00 22.60 -3.61
CA ALA A 187 -12.06 22.75 -2.64
C ALA A 187 -12.09 24.17 -2.05
N GLU A 188 -10.92 24.73 -1.72
CA GLU A 188 -10.79 26.12 -1.27
C GLU A 188 -11.19 27.13 -2.36
N ALA A 189 -10.84 26.89 -3.62
CA ALA A 189 -11.19 27.75 -4.74
C ALA A 189 -12.71 27.79 -5.01
N LEU A 190 -13.42 26.69 -4.73
CA LEU A 190 -14.88 26.61 -4.86
C LEU A 190 -15.64 27.28 -3.70
N THR A 191 -15.01 27.39 -2.52
CA THR A 191 -15.63 28.00 -1.33
C THR A 191 -15.21 29.47 -1.14
N ASN A 192 -13.99 29.85 -1.54
CA ASN A 192 -13.42 31.18 -1.35
C ASN A 192 -13.09 31.82 -2.70
N SER A 193 -13.64 32.98 -2.98
CA SER A 193 -13.49 33.72 -4.25
C SER A 193 -12.08 34.28 -4.56
N GLY A 194 -11.02 33.78 -3.93
CA GLY A 194 -9.66 34.31 -3.99
C GLY A 194 -8.61 33.30 -4.46
N SER A 195 -8.82 32.63 -5.59
CA SER A 195 -7.82 31.71 -6.13
C SER A 195 -6.68 32.45 -6.83
N GLY A 196 -5.45 32.22 -6.37
CA GLY A 196 -4.24 32.55 -7.15
C GLY A 196 -4.27 31.84 -8.51
N GLY A 197 -3.66 32.44 -9.55
CA GLY A 197 -3.63 31.84 -10.88
C GLY A 197 -2.98 30.44 -10.89
N LEU A 198 -3.30 29.63 -11.90
CA LEU A 198 -2.81 28.24 -12.06
C LEU A 198 -1.28 28.10 -11.87
N ALA A 199 -0.51 29.10 -12.32
CA ALA A 199 0.94 29.09 -12.16
C ALA A 199 1.38 29.16 -10.69
N VAL A 200 0.66 29.94 -9.85
CA VAL A 200 0.92 30.03 -8.41
C VAL A 200 0.59 28.70 -7.73
N LEU A 201 -0.51 28.08 -8.12
CA LEU A 201 -0.90 26.77 -7.60
C LEU A 201 0.14 25.69 -7.90
N ILE A 202 0.62 25.61 -9.15
CA ILE A 202 1.66 24.65 -9.56
C ILE A 202 2.96 24.91 -8.79
N ALA A 203 3.37 26.18 -8.64
CA ALA A 203 4.57 26.54 -7.89
C ALA A 203 4.45 26.17 -6.41
N LEU A 204 3.28 26.40 -5.80
CA LEU A 204 3.02 26.05 -4.41
C LEU A 204 3.06 24.53 -4.18
N ILE A 205 2.42 23.73 -5.05
CA ILE A 205 2.47 22.28 -4.99
C ILE A 205 3.91 21.79 -5.12
N GLY A 206 4.67 22.31 -6.10
CA GLY A 206 6.07 21.97 -6.28
C GLY A 206 6.91 22.28 -5.04
N TYR A 207 6.72 23.47 -4.46
CA TYR A 207 7.38 23.85 -3.20
C TYR A 207 7.03 22.91 -2.06
N GLN A 208 5.76 22.61 -1.84
CA GLN A 208 5.29 21.74 -0.73
C GLN A 208 5.83 20.32 -0.86
N LEU A 209 5.90 19.77 -2.08
CA LEU A 209 6.46 18.44 -2.32
C LEU A 209 7.97 18.40 -2.05
N ILE A 210 8.72 19.39 -2.56
CA ILE A 210 10.18 19.46 -2.36
C ILE A 210 10.50 19.68 -0.88
N ALA A 211 9.84 20.63 -0.22
CA ALA A 211 10.05 20.92 1.19
C ALA A 211 9.68 19.71 2.06
N GLY A 212 8.56 19.04 1.77
CA GLY A 212 8.16 17.81 2.45
C GLY A 212 9.20 16.69 2.29
N ALA A 213 9.72 16.48 1.07
CA ALA A 213 10.78 15.50 0.84
C ALA A 213 12.06 15.82 1.62
N LEU A 214 12.48 17.08 1.65
CA LEU A 214 13.67 17.51 2.41
C LEU A 214 13.50 17.30 3.92
N ILE A 215 12.32 17.62 4.47
CA ILE A 215 11.99 17.36 5.87
C ILE A 215 12.02 15.85 6.15
N GLY A 216 11.42 15.04 5.28
CA GLY A 216 11.45 13.58 5.40
C GLY A 216 12.86 13.01 5.38
N ILE A 217 13.73 13.49 4.48
CA ILE A 217 15.15 13.10 4.44
C ILE A 217 15.85 13.51 5.74
N ALA A 218 15.67 14.75 6.19
CA ALA A 218 16.34 15.27 7.39
C ALA A 218 15.97 14.46 8.64
N ILE A 219 14.66 14.24 8.86
CA ILE A 219 14.17 13.46 10.01
C ILE A 219 14.56 11.98 9.87
N GLY A 220 14.48 11.41 8.67
CA GLY A 220 14.88 10.03 8.42
C GLY A 220 16.37 9.79 8.69
N MET A 221 17.25 10.69 8.23
CA MET A 221 18.70 10.59 8.48
C MET A 221 19.05 10.81 9.95
N ALA A 222 18.48 11.85 10.57
CA ALA A 222 18.67 12.11 12.00
C ALA A 222 18.16 10.95 12.85
N GLY A 223 16.97 10.42 12.53
CA GLY A 223 16.36 9.27 13.19
C GLY A 223 17.22 8.01 13.05
N ALA A 224 17.69 7.71 11.84
CA ALA A 224 18.58 6.58 11.61
C ALA A 224 19.90 6.71 12.39
N TRP A 225 20.46 7.91 12.48
CA TRP A 225 21.66 8.19 13.28
C TRP A 225 21.41 7.98 14.78
N VAL A 226 20.28 8.53 15.29
CA VAL A 226 19.88 8.36 16.70
C VAL A 226 19.67 6.87 17.02
N LEU A 227 18.84 6.16 16.24
CA LEU A 227 18.50 4.76 16.51
C LEU A 227 19.72 3.82 16.48
N ARG A 228 20.71 4.09 15.61
CA ARG A 228 21.94 3.31 15.56
C ARG A 228 22.86 3.54 16.76
N ARG A 229 22.77 4.72 17.41
CA ARG A 229 23.59 5.06 18.58
C ARG A 229 22.91 4.81 19.92
N SER A 230 21.58 4.84 19.94
CA SER A 230 20.79 4.61 21.15
C SER A 230 20.65 3.12 21.38
N ALA A 231 21.57 2.51 22.15
CA ALA A 231 21.41 1.13 22.57
C ALA A 231 20.15 0.97 23.42
N LEU A 232 18.98 0.88 22.78
CA LEU A 232 17.69 0.76 23.49
C LEU A 232 17.62 -0.59 24.21
N PRO A 233 17.18 -0.59 25.49
CA PRO A 233 17.25 -1.79 26.34
C PRO A 233 16.27 -2.89 25.92
N ILE A 234 15.25 -2.57 25.11
CA ILE A 234 14.17 -3.46 24.71
C ILE A 234 14.01 -3.39 23.19
N SER A 235 14.04 -4.54 22.52
CA SER A 235 13.92 -4.65 21.05
C SER A 235 12.63 -4.04 20.50
N GLY A 236 11.51 -4.14 21.24
CA GLY A 236 10.20 -3.56 20.84
C GLY A 236 10.17 -2.03 20.80
N LEU A 237 11.14 -1.33 21.38
CA LEU A 237 11.22 0.13 21.31
C LEU A 237 11.71 0.64 19.96
N TYR A 238 12.48 -0.14 19.19
CA TYR A 238 12.94 0.24 17.85
C TYR A 238 11.80 0.40 16.84
N PRO A 239 10.84 -0.55 16.73
CA PRO A 239 9.65 -0.36 15.91
C PRO A 239 8.84 0.88 16.28
N LEU A 240 8.56 1.08 17.56
CA LEU A 240 7.81 2.24 18.04
C LEU A 240 8.51 3.55 17.70
N ALA A 241 9.82 3.65 17.96
CA ALA A 241 10.60 4.84 17.63
C ALA A 241 10.65 5.10 16.12
N THR A 242 10.75 4.05 15.29
CA THR A 242 10.76 4.20 13.84
C THR A 242 9.44 4.75 13.31
N VAL A 243 8.30 4.21 13.77
CA VAL A 243 6.97 4.72 13.39
C VAL A 243 6.77 6.14 13.92
N ALA A 244 7.18 6.42 15.17
CA ALA A 244 7.09 7.76 15.74
C ALA A 244 7.91 8.79 14.94
N LEU A 245 9.10 8.43 14.45
CA LEU A 245 9.91 9.29 13.57
C LEU A 245 9.21 9.56 12.24
N CYS A 246 8.58 8.55 11.62
CA CYS A 246 7.79 8.73 10.39
C CYS A 246 6.62 9.70 10.64
N LEU A 247 5.86 9.52 11.72
CA LEU A 247 4.74 10.41 12.07
C LEU A 247 5.23 11.82 12.47
N THR A 248 6.41 11.94 13.09
CA THR A 248 7.06 13.24 13.33
C THR A 248 7.39 13.93 12.02
N GLY A 249 7.85 13.17 11.02
CA GLY A 249 8.07 13.68 9.66
C GLY A 249 6.78 14.21 9.03
N TYR A 250 5.70 13.46 9.16
CA TYR A 250 4.38 13.86 8.68
C TYR A 250 3.90 15.15 9.33
N ALA A 251 3.81 15.15 10.67
CA ALA A 251 3.30 16.29 11.41
C ALA A 251 4.21 17.53 11.31
N GLY A 252 5.53 17.32 11.37
CA GLY A 252 6.52 18.40 11.23
C GLY A 252 6.45 19.08 9.86
N ALA A 253 6.21 18.32 8.80
CA ALA A 253 6.02 18.89 7.46
C ALA A 253 4.73 19.71 7.37
N ILE A 254 3.63 19.24 7.95
CA ILE A 254 2.37 20.00 7.98
C ILE A 254 2.54 21.31 8.77
N VAL A 255 3.18 21.29 9.93
CA VAL A 255 3.49 22.49 10.74
C VAL A 255 4.38 23.47 9.95
N ALA A 256 5.27 22.95 9.09
CA ALA A 256 6.11 23.75 8.20
C ALA A 256 5.42 24.14 6.88
N HIS A 257 4.09 24.01 6.77
CA HIS A 257 3.29 24.29 5.58
C HIS A 257 3.81 23.56 4.32
N SER A 258 4.20 22.30 4.48
CA SER A 258 4.67 21.45 3.40
C SER A 258 3.97 20.08 3.40
N SER A 259 4.20 19.24 2.37
CA SER A 259 3.49 17.97 2.20
C SER A 259 3.88 16.94 3.26
N GLY A 260 2.97 16.65 4.21
CA GLY A 260 3.14 15.60 5.21
C GLY A 260 3.26 14.21 4.60
N PHE A 261 2.49 13.91 3.55
CA PHE A 261 2.52 12.60 2.87
C PHE A 261 3.84 12.34 2.17
N MET A 262 4.41 13.36 1.50
CA MET A 262 5.74 13.25 0.93
C MET A 262 6.80 13.05 2.02
N ALA A 263 6.70 13.78 3.13
CA ALA A 263 7.65 13.69 4.23
C ALA A 263 7.64 12.32 4.91
N VAL A 264 6.46 11.75 5.20
CA VAL A 264 6.35 10.46 5.85
C VAL A 264 6.87 9.33 4.97
N TYR A 265 6.51 9.33 3.67
CA TYR A 265 6.97 8.32 2.73
C TYR A 265 8.49 8.35 2.57
N VAL A 266 9.07 9.54 2.37
CA VAL A 266 10.53 9.71 2.22
C VAL A 266 11.27 9.39 3.52
N CYS A 267 10.73 9.77 4.68
CA CYS A 267 11.27 9.40 5.98
C CYS A 267 11.30 7.87 6.15
N GLY A 268 10.19 7.20 5.86
CA GLY A 268 10.11 5.74 5.84
C GLY A 268 11.12 5.10 4.89
N LEU A 269 11.26 5.65 3.67
CA LEU A 269 12.22 5.18 2.67
C LEU A 269 13.68 5.28 3.18
N VAL A 270 14.04 6.39 3.81
CA VAL A 270 15.39 6.59 4.39
C VAL A 270 15.64 5.62 5.54
N LEU A 271 14.68 5.49 6.47
CA LEU A 271 14.80 4.58 7.62
C LEU A 271 14.84 3.12 7.17
N GLY A 272 13.96 2.71 6.25
CA GLY A 272 13.87 1.34 5.74
C GLY A 272 15.11 0.87 4.98
N ASN A 273 15.88 1.81 4.38
CA ASN A 273 17.14 1.53 3.69
C ASN A 273 18.37 1.80 4.55
N SER A 274 18.19 2.23 5.79
CA SER A 274 19.25 2.36 6.77
C SER A 274 19.50 1.02 7.49
N ALA A 275 20.75 0.75 7.89
CA ALA A 275 21.08 -0.41 8.71
C ALA A 275 20.59 -0.17 10.16
N LEU A 276 19.30 -0.35 10.40
CA LEU A 276 18.69 -0.21 11.71
C LEU A 276 18.75 -1.54 12.47
N PRO A 277 18.97 -1.51 13.81
CA PRO A 277 18.81 -2.68 14.66
C PRO A 277 17.36 -3.20 14.59
N HIS A 278 17.18 -4.50 14.78
CA HIS A 278 15.87 -5.17 14.81
C HIS A 278 14.97 -4.86 13.60
N ARG A 279 15.57 -4.76 12.41
CA ARG A 279 14.86 -4.38 11.17
C ARG A 279 13.63 -5.26 10.89
N THR A 280 13.75 -6.58 11.09
CA THR A 280 12.64 -7.53 10.85
C THR A 280 11.46 -7.25 11.78
N ALA A 281 11.73 -7.04 13.07
CA ALA A 281 10.69 -6.67 14.04
C ALA A 281 10.04 -5.32 13.69
N THR A 282 10.84 -4.35 13.22
CA THR A 282 10.34 -3.03 12.80
C THR A 282 9.40 -3.15 11.60
N LEU A 283 9.78 -3.92 10.58
CA LEU A 283 8.93 -4.12 9.40
C LEU A 283 7.64 -4.88 9.74
N GLY A 284 7.72 -5.94 10.54
CA GLY A 284 6.52 -6.70 10.96
C GLY A 284 5.55 -5.87 11.81
N PHE A 285 6.08 -5.01 12.69
CA PHE A 285 5.24 -4.09 13.46
C PHE A 285 4.58 -3.02 12.58
N ALA A 286 5.35 -2.42 11.65
CA ALA A 286 4.83 -1.43 10.72
C ALA A 286 3.75 -2.03 9.80
N GLU A 287 3.95 -3.25 9.30
CA GLU A 287 2.96 -3.98 8.51
C GLU A 287 1.68 -4.24 9.31
N GLY A 288 1.78 -4.74 10.56
CA GLY A 288 0.61 -4.96 11.42
C GLY A 288 -0.18 -3.68 11.70
N LEU A 289 0.54 -2.56 11.94
CA LEU A 289 -0.07 -1.26 12.16
C LEU A 289 -0.74 -0.71 10.89
N ALA A 290 -0.13 -0.91 9.72
CA ALA A 290 -0.72 -0.53 8.43
C ALA A 290 -1.98 -1.34 8.13
N TRP A 291 -2.01 -2.64 8.42
CA TRP A 291 -3.23 -3.46 8.32
C TRP A 291 -4.34 -2.95 9.23
N LEU A 292 -4.02 -2.61 10.49
CA LEU A 292 -5.00 -2.06 11.42
C LEU A 292 -5.56 -0.71 10.92
N ALA A 293 -4.66 0.17 10.44
CA ALA A 293 -5.04 1.45 9.86
C ALA A 293 -5.93 1.27 8.62
N GLN A 294 -5.60 0.32 7.75
CA GLN A 294 -6.35 0.02 6.54
C GLN A 294 -7.75 -0.53 6.86
N ILE A 295 -7.86 -1.51 7.77
CA ILE A 295 -9.14 -2.05 8.21
C ILE A 295 -10.01 -0.93 8.79
N GLY A 296 -9.46 -0.14 9.73
CA GLY A 296 -10.16 0.96 10.36
C GLY A 296 -10.65 2.00 9.34
N LEU A 297 -9.77 2.38 8.40
CA LEU A 297 -10.08 3.33 7.35
C LEU A 297 -11.26 2.87 6.47
N PHE A 298 -11.19 1.66 5.92
CA PHE A 298 -12.24 1.15 5.04
C PHE A 298 -13.57 0.95 5.75
N VAL A 299 -13.55 0.50 7.02
CA VAL A 299 -14.77 0.39 7.84
C VAL A 299 -15.38 1.77 8.10
N LEU A 300 -14.57 2.77 8.46
CA LEU A 300 -15.05 4.15 8.66
C LEU A 300 -15.66 4.74 7.39
N LEU A 301 -15.02 4.52 6.23
CA LEU A 301 -15.55 4.98 4.95
C LEU A 301 -16.86 4.27 4.59
N GLY A 302 -16.98 2.98 4.93
CA GLY A 302 -18.23 2.24 4.78
C GLY A 302 -19.35 2.73 5.69
N LEU A 303 -19.01 3.11 6.94
CA LEU A 303 -19.97 3.71 7.90
C LEU A 303 -20.50 5.07 7.43
N LEU A 304 -19.64 5.88 6.78
CA LEU A 304 -20.02 7.21 6.29
C LEU A 304 -20.94 7.14 5.05
N ALA A 305 -20.93 6.03 4.32
CA ALA A 305 -21.71 5.88 3.10
C ALA A 305 -23.17 5.54 3.39
N SER A 306 -24.11 6.27 2.78
CA SER A 306 -25.56 6.03 2.91
C SER A 306 -26.07 5.22 1.73
N PRO A 307 -26.44 3.92 1.91
CA PRO A 307 -26.87 3.04 0.82
C PRO A 307 -28.05 3.55 0.00
N SER A 308 -28.94 4.33 0.59
CA SER A 308 -30.09 4.93 -0.10
C SER A 308 -29.66 5.89 -1.22
N ARG A 309 -28.57 6.65 -1.05
CA ARG A 309 -28.06 7.61 -2.03
C ARG A 309 -27.14 6.95 -3.07
N LEU A 310 -26.51 5.82 -2.72
CA LEU A 310 -25.56 5.15 -3.61
C LEU A 310 -26.18 4.66 -4.91
N LEU A 311 -27.47 4.34 -4.94
CA LEU A 311 -28.17 3.88 -6.15
C LEU A 311 -28.20 4.95 -7.25
N ASP A 312 -28.41 6.22 -6.88
CA ASP A 312 -28.42 7.34 -7.83
C ASP A 312 -27.01 7.65 -8.37
N ALA A 313 -25.97 7.28 -7.59
CA ALA A 313 -24.59 7.46 -7.97
C ALA A 313 -24.06 6.39 -8.96
N VAL A 314 -24.77 5.28 -9.17
CA VAL A 314 -24.31 4.16 -10.02
C VAL A 314 -24.09 4.61 -11.47
N GLY A 315 -25.04 5.34 -12.07
CA GLY A 315 -24.92 5.83 -13.44
C GLY A 315 -23.68 6.70 -13.66
N PRO A 316 -23.53 7.80 -12.91
CA PRO A 316 -22.34 8.65 -12.95
C PRO A 316 -21.04 7.87 -12.69
N ALA A 317 -21.01 7.00 -11.70
CA ALA A 317 -19.82 6.20 -11.34
C ALA A 317 -19.36 5.28 -12.50
N ILE A 318 -20.31 4.63 -13.19
CA ILE A 318 -19.99 3.78 -14.34
C ILE A 318 -19.39 4.61 -15.48
N VAL A 319 -20.01 5.73 -15.84
CA VAL A 319 -19.55 6.59 -16.94
C VAL A 319 -18.14 7.13 -16.66
N ILE A 320 -17.95 7.71 -15.47
CA ILE A 320 -16.65 8.28 -15.07
C ILE A 320 -15.58 7.18 -14.95
N GLY A 321 -15.93 6.04 -14.34
CA GLY A 321 -15.03 4.93 -14.16
C GLY A 321 -14.61 4.28 -15.48
N LEU A 322 -15.53 4.14 -16.45
CA LEU A 322 -15.19 3.66 -17.80
C LEU A 322 -14.29 4.65 -18.53
N ALA A 323 -14.59 5.95 -18.45
CA ALA A 323 -13.74 6.98 -19.04
C ALA A 323 -12.32 6.97 -18.41
N LEU A 324 -12.25 6.79 -17.10
CA LEU A 324 -11.01 6.68 -16.37
C LEU A 324 -10.21 5.44 -16.78
N LEU A 325 -10.86 4.28 -16.86
CA LEU A 325 -10.21 3.00 -17.17
C LEU A 325 -9.80 2.89 -18.64
N LEU A 326 -10.69 3.30 -19.57
CA LEU A 326 -10.50 3.05 -21.00
C LEU A 326 -9.86 4.22 -21.75
N LEU A 327 -9.92 5.43 -21.20
CA LEU A 327 -9.40 6.63 -21.86
C LEU A 327 -8.30 7.29 -21.02
N ALA A 328 -8.60 7.75 -19.82
CA ALA A 328 -7.66 8.54 -19.04
C ALA A 328 -6.40 7.74 -18.67
N ARG A 329 -6.58 6.53 -18.20
CA ARG A 329 -5.49 5.68 -17.73
C ARG A 329 -4.55 5.21 -18.86
N PRO A 330 -5.03 4.67 -20.00
CA PRO A 330 -4.16 4.32 -21.12
C PRO A 330 -3.38 5.52 -21.66
N VAL A 331 -4.04 6.67 -21.84
CA VAL A 331 -3.38 7.89 -22.33
C VAL A 331 -2.32 8.37 -21.34
N SER A 332 -2.63 8.42 -20.04
CA SER A 332 -1.69 8.84 -19.00
C SER A 332 -0.47 7.93 -18.92
N VAL A 333 -0.66 6.62 -19.00
CA VAL A 333 0.45 5.66 -18.98
C VAL A 333 1.33 5.82 -20.22
N VAL A 334 0.75 5.87 -21.42
CA VAL A 334 1.53 6.04 -22.66
C VAL A 334 2.34 7.32 -22.60
N LEU A 335 1.74 8.47 -22.26
CA LEU A 335 2.43 9.75 -22.20
C LEU A 335 3.55 9.79 -21.14
N SER A 336 3.38 9.07 -20.03
CA SER A 336 4.36 9.05 -18.94
C SER A 336 5.52 8.09 -19.20
N VAL A 337 5.29 6.92 -19.84
CA VAL A 337 6.30 5.86 -19.88
C VAL A 337 6.88 5.57 -21.27
N VAL A 338 6.35 6.16 -22.35
CA VAL A 338 6.85 5.95 -23.73
C VAL A 338 8.33 6.29 -23.86
N TRP A 339 8.82 7.29 -23.16
CA TRP A 339 10.21 7.76 -23.15
C TRP A 339 11.21 6.73 -22.60
N PHE A 340 10.74 5.78 -21.76
CA PHE A 340 11.57 4.78 -21.09
C PHE A 340 11.64 3.44 -21.85
N ARG A 341 11.11 3.38 -23.07
CA ARG A 341 11.09 2.17 -23.89
C ARG A 341 10.49 0.96 -23.17
N ILE A 342 9.47 1.18 -22.35
CA ILE A 342 8.75 0.11 -21.67
C ILE A 342 7.96 -0.68 -22.71
N PRO A 343 8.02 -2.03 -22.74
CA PRO A 343 7.26 -2.84 -23.69
C PRO A 343 5.76 -2.57 -23.62
N TRP A 344 5.06 -2.56 -24.74
CA TRP A 344 3.63 -2.25 -24.79
C TRP A 344 2.76 -3.15 -23.88
N ARG A 345 3.19 -4.41 -23.66
CA ARG A 345 2.50 -5.33 -22.76
C ARG A 345 2.55 -4.87 -21.31
N GLU A 346 3.69 -4.37 -20.88
CA GLU A 346 3.86 -3.79 -19.55
C GLU A 346 3.06 -2.50 -19.42
N GLN A 347 3.07 -1.62 -20.47
CA GLN A 347 2.25 -0.40 -20.50
C GLN A 347 0.76 -0.73 -20.40
N ALA A 348 0.27 -1.72 -21.17
CA ALA A 348 -1.12 -2.16 -21.10
C ALA A 348 -1.49 -2.70 -19.70
N PHE A 349 -0.58 -3.42 -19.07
CA PHE A 349 -0.79 -3.90 -17.72
C PHE A 349 -0.80 -2.75 -16.69
N LEU A 350 0.14 -1.80 -16.77
CA LEU A 350 0.17 -0.61 -15.92
C LEU A 350 -1.11 0.23 -16.07
N ALA A 351 -1.64 0.33 -17.30
CA ALA A 351 -2.91 0.99 -17.55
C ALA A 351 -4.09 0.28 -16.88
N TRP A 352 -4.13 -1.04 -16.92
CA TRP A 352 -5.19 -1.83 -16.29
C TRP A 352 -5.05 -1.92 -14.77
N ALA A 353 -3.81 -2.03 -14.26
CA ALA A 353 -3.50 -2.24 -12.85
C ALA A 353 -3.65 -0.98 -11.97
N GLY A 354 -4.04 0.16 -12.52
CA GLY A 354 -4.30 1.38 -11.76
C GLY A 354 -5.56 1.25 -10.87
N LEU A 355 -5.52 0.38 -9.86
CA LEU A 355 -6.62 0.17 -8.93
C LEU A 355 -6.87 1.42 -8.07
N ARG A 356 -8.14 1.69 -7.79
CA ARG A 356 -8.59 2.72 -6.85
C ARG A 356 -9.06 2.03 -5.57
N GLY A 357 -8.43 2.37 -4.46
CA GLY A 357 -8.81 1.86 -3.13
C GLY A 357 -9.47 2.91 -2.26
N ALA A 358 -9.13 2.94 -0.97
CA ALA A 358 -9.68 3.91 -0.03
C ALA A 358 -9.30 5.36 -0.35
N ILE A 359 -8.17 5.58 -0.95
CA ILE A 359 -7.56 6.91 -1.10
C ILE A 359 -8.50 7.91 -1.81
N PRO A 360 -9.10 7.61 -2.98
CA PRO A 360 -10.08 8.49 -3.58
C PRO A 360 -11.30 8.79 -2.69
N ILE A 361 -11.76 7.82 -1.90
CA ILE A 361 -12.91 8.02 -0.99
C ILE A 361 -12.51 8.96 0.15
N VAL A 362 -11.28 8.84 0.68
CA VAL A 362 -10.75 9.81 1.69
C VAL A 362 -10.63 11.20 1.09
N TRP A 363 -10.12 11.32 -0.15
CA TRP A 363 -10.07 12.63 -0.81
C TRP A 363 -11.45 13.22 -1.03
N ALA A 364 -12.48 12.40 -1.25
CA ALA A 364 -13.87 12.85 -1.39
C ALA A 364 -14.47 13.37 -0.08
N THR A 365 -13.89 13.10 1.11
CA THR A 365 -14.32 13.71 2.37
C THR A 365 -13.86 15.17 2.51
N ILE A 366 -12.78 15.57 1.82
CA ILE A 366 -12.24 16.95 1.89
C ILE A 366 -13.26 17.98 1.39
N PRO A 367 -13.90 17.83 0.20
CA PRO A 367 -14.97 18.72 -0.23
C PRO A 367 -16.14 18.81 0.75
N ILE A 368 -16.51 17.68 1.41
CA ILE A 368 -17.58 17.68 2.42
C ILE A 368 -17.18 18.56 3.60
N SER A 369 -16.00 18.34 4.16
CA SER A 369 -15.49 19.13 5.31
C SER A 369 -15.29 20.61 4.96
N ALA A 370 -14.98 20.91 3.69
CA ALA A 370 -14.87 22.29 3.18
C ALA A 370 -16.21 22.91 2.81
N ALA A 371 -17.34 22.22 3.00
CA ALA A 371 -18.69 22.65 2.63
C ALA A 371 -18.83 23.06 1.15
N VAL A 372 -18.15 22.33 0.25
CA VAL A 372 -18.31 22.52 -1.20
C VAL A 372 -19.73 22.11 -1.61
N PRO A 373 -20.42 22.88 -2.48
CA PRO A 373 -21.73 22.49 -3.00
C PRO A 373 -21.68 21.09 -3.65
N ASP A 374 -22.72 20.29 -3.43
CA ASP A 374 -22.87 18.92 -3.97
C ASP A 374 -21.73 17.93 -3.60
N ALA A 375 -20.94 18.22 -2.55
CA ALA A 375 -19.82 17.38 -2.13
C ALA A 375 -20.25 15.95 -1.77
N GLU A 376 -21.43 15.75 -1.17
CA GLU A 376 -21.97 14.42 -0.88
C GLU A 376 -22.19 13.60 -2.17
N ARG A 377 -22.67 14.23 -3.24
CA ARG A 377 -22.83 13.57 -4.53
C ARG A 377 -21.49 13.16 -5.14
N ILE A 378 -20.44 13.98 -4.95
CA ILE A 378 -19.07 13.62 -5.34
C ILE A 378 -18.64 12.39 -4.54
N PHE A 379 -18.82 12.39 -3.23
CA PHE A 379 -18.47 11.28 -2.35
C PHE A 379 -19.18 9.98 -2.74
N ASP A 380 -20.50 10.02 -2.89
CA ASP A 380 -21.33 8.86 -3.24
C ASP A 380 -20.90 8.26 -4.60
N THR A 381 -20.63 9.13 -5.59
CA THR A 381 -20.17 8.70 -6.92
C THR A 381 -18.77 8.07 -6.86
N VAL A 382 -17.84 8.66 -6.11
CA VAL A 382 -16.48 8.13 -5.92
C VAL A 382 -16.54 6.81 -5.18
N PHE A 383 -17.37 6.70 -4.14
CA PHE A 383 -17.57 5.47 -3.39
C PHE A 383 -18.01 4.31 -4.29
N VAL A 384 -19.07 4.50 -5.06
CA VAL A 384 -19.58 3.48 -6.00
C VAL A 384 -18.54 3.15 -7.07
N LEU A 385 -17.86 4.16 -7.61
CA LEU A 385 -16.79 3.97 -8.59
C LEU A 385 -15.69 3.07 -8.04
N VAL A 386 -15.21 3.35 -6.82
CA VAL A 386 -14.18 2.54 -6.16
C VAL A 386 -14.65 1.11 -5.98
N VAL A 387 -15.86 0.90 -5.46
CA VAL A 387 -16.41 -0.46 -5.25
C VAL A 387 -16.48 -1.24 -6.55
N VAL A 388 -17.13 -0.67 -7.57
CA VAL A 388 -17.38 -1.34 -8.86
C VAL A 388 -16.06 -1.64 -9.59
N PHE A 389 -15.19 -0.64 -9.71
CA PHE A 389 -13.96 -0.79 -10.50
C PHE A 389 -12.89 -1.58 -9.77
N THR A 390 -12.81 -1.51 -8.43
CA THR A 390 -11.94 -2.40 -7.65
C THR A 390 -12.39 -3.86 -7.80
N LEU A 391 -13.68 -4.12 -7.82
CA LEU A 391 -14.21 -5.46 -8.08
C LEU A 391 -13.83 -5.96 -9.49
N ILE A 392 -14.09 -5.15 -10.53
CA ILE A 392 -13.79 -5.51 -11.93
C ILE A 392 -12.28 -5.69 -12.14
N GLN A 393 -11.48 -4.70 -11.77
CA GLN A 393 -10.05 -4.71 -11.98
C GLN A 393 -9.37 -5.76 -11.10
N GLY A 394 -9.67 -5.81 -9.79
CA GLY A 394 -9.04 -6.72 -8.84
C GLY A 394 -9.21 -8.19 -9.24
N THR A 395 -10.42 -8.59 -9.62
CA THR A 395 -10.69 -9.98 -10.04
C THR A 395 -10.12 -10.31 -11.43
N SER A 396 -9.99 -9.33 -12.32
CA SER A 396 -9.48 -9.53 -13.68
C SER A 396 -7.96 -9.43 -13.81
N LEU A 397 -7.25 -8.80 -12.86
CA LEU A 397 -5.80 -8.60 -12.89
C LEU A 397 -5.00 -9.89 -13.19
N PRO A 398 -5.27 -11.05 -12.50
CA PRO A 398 -4.55 -12.29 -12.78
C PRO A 398 -4.75 -12.78 -14.22
N THR A 399 -5.94 -12.59 -14.75
CA THR A 399 -6.29 -12.99 -16.13
C THR A 399 -5.60 -12.09 -17.15
N VAL A 400 -5.59 -10.77 -16.92
CA VAL A 400 -4.90 -9.80 -17.78
C VAL A 400 -3.39 -10.03 -17.75
N ALA A 401 -2.79 -10.30 -16.59
CA ALA A 401 -1.36 -10.63 -16.47
C ALA A 401 -0.99 -11.87 -17.32
N ARG A 402 -1.81 -12.92 -17.28
CA ARG A 402 -1.62 -14.13 -18.08
C ARG A 402 -1.81 -13.86 -19.59
N TRP A 403 -2.84 -13.09 -19.96
CA TRP A 403 -3.12 -12.76 -21.35
C TRP A 403 -2.00 -11.91 -21.97
N LEU A 404 -1.44 -10.97 -21.23
CA LEU A 404 -0.29 -10.16 -21.63
C LEU A 404 1.04 -10.93 -21.55
N ARG A 405 1.03 -12.17 -21.05
CA ARG A 405 2.21 -13.03 -20.84
C ARG A 405 3.25 -12.40 -19.92
N LEU A 406 2.79 -11.67 -18.92
CA LEU A 406 3.61 -11.06 -17.87
C LEU A 406 3.70 -11.95 -16.63
N ALA A 407 2.72 -12.84 -16.41
CA ALA A 407 2.78 -13.83 -15.36
C ALA A 407 3.83 -14.89 -15.71
N SER A 408 4.87 -15.01 -14.91
CA SER A 408 5.94 -15.97 -15.11
C SER A 408 5.55 -17.33 -14.51
N THR A 409 5.46 -18.37 -15.31
CA THR A 409 5.36 -19.77 -14.82
C THR A 409 6.63 -20.21 -14.06
N LEU A 410 7.71 -19.43 -14.14
CA LEU A 410 8.93 -19.64 -13.36
C LEU A 410 8.78 -19.16 -11.91
N ALA A 411 7.88 -18.22 -11.63
CA ALA A 411 7.60 -17.78 -10.26
C ALA A 411 6.92 -18.87 -9.41
N GLU A 412 6.13 -19.75 -10.04
CA GLU A 412 5.59 -20.94 -9.37
C GLU A 412 6.68 -21.95 -8.97
N ARG A 413 7.90 -21.78 -9.49
CA ARG A 413 9.09 -22.59 -9.17
C ARG A 413 10.08 -21.83 -8.29
N GLU A 414 9.86 -20.54 -8.04
CA GLU A 414 10.71 -19.79 -7.13
C GLU A 414 10.40 -20.14 -5.68
N VAL A 415 11.46 -20.37 -4.94
CA VAL A 415 11.41 -20.61 -3.51
C VAL A 415 11.13 -19.29 -2.83
N ASP A 416 10.00 -19.18 -2.15
CA ASP A 416 9.71 -18.05 -1.27
C ASP A 416 10.55 -18.22 -0.01
N VAL A 417 11.46 -17.27 0.24
CA VAL A 417 12.44 -17.35 1.32
C VAL A 417 12.11 -16.29 2.34
N GLU A 418 11.54 -16.70 3.46
CA GLU A 418 11.44 -15.86 4.64
C GLU A 418 12.79 -15.88 5.37
N SER A 419 13.34 -14.72 5.68
CA SER A 419 14.60 -14.59 6.39
C SER A 419 14.39 -13.91 7.75
N SER A 420 14.92 -14.55 8.79
CA SER A 420 14.99 -13.98 10.14
C SER A 420 16.47 -13.83 10.50
N THR A 421 16.86 -12.65 10.97
CA THR A 421 18.25 -12.37 11.35
C THR A 421 18.51 -12.81 12.79
N LEU A 422 19.57 -13.60 12.97
CA LEU A 422 20.15 -13.90 14.27
C LEU A 422 21.28 -12.88 14.51
N GLU A 423 20.91 -11.66 14.90
CA GLU A 423 21.81 -10.50 14.95
C GLU A 423 23.04 -10.73 15.84
N GLU A 424 22.88 -11.42 16.98
CA GLU A 424 23.99 -11.72 17.91
C GLU A 424 25.01 -12.73 17.35
N LEU A 425 24.57 -13.58 16.42
CA LEU A 425 25.42 -14.65 15.85
C LEU A 425 25.98 -14.31 14.48
N HIS A 426 25.73 -13.10 13.95
CA HIS A 426 26.11 -12.70 12.58
C HIS A 426 25.65 -13.71 11.52
N ALA A 427 24.53 -14.39 11.79
CA ALA A 427 23.94 -15.42 10.97
C ALA A 427 22.51 -15.04 10.57
N GLU A 428 22.04 -15.59 9.47
CA GLU A 428 20.65 -15.49 9.02
C GLU A 428 20.03 -16.87 8.93
N LEU A 429 18.78 -16.92 9.31
CA LEU A 429 17.93 -18.08 9.17
C LEU A 429 17.05 -17.90 7.95
N LEU A 430 17.20 -18.76 6.96
CA LEU A 430 16.41 -18.75 5.74
C LEU A 430 15.38 -19.87 5.84
N GLN A 431 14.11 -19.53 5.83
CA GLN A 431 13.01 -20.49 5.79
C GLN A 431 12.39 -20.48 4.39
N PHE A 432 12.19 -21.65 3.81
CA PHE A 432 11.51 -21.77 2.53
C PHE A 432 10.76 -23.09 2.41
N THR A 433 9.67 -23.05 1.65
CA THR A 433 8.87 -24.24 1.34
C THR A 433 9.19 -24.72 -0.08
N VAL A 434 9.31 -26.03 -0.27
CA VAL A 434 9.54 -26.65 -1.60
C VAL A 434 8.25 -26.59 -2.41
N PRO A 435 8.17 -25.77 -3.47
CA PRO A 435 6.96 -25.68 -4.30
C PRO A 435 6.68 -26.99 -5.01
N SER A 436 5.41 -27.26 -5.32
CA SER A 436 5.00 -28.50 -6.02
C SER A 436 5.61 -28.63 -7.43
N ALA A 437 5.85 -27.52 -8.12
CA ALA A 437 6.47 -27.47 -9.43
C ALA A 437 8.00 -27.40 -9.41
N SER A 438 8.62 -27.32 -8.23
CA SER A 438 10.07 -27.19 -8.07
C SER A 438 10.81 -28.48 -8.40
N ARG A 439 11.97 -28.35 -9.05
CA ARG A 439 12.90 -29.47 -9.27
C ARG A 439 13.76 -29.81 -8.05
N LEU A 440 13.49 -29.19 -6.90
CA LEU A 440 14.01 -29.62 -5.61
C LEU A 440 13.41 -30.95 -5.16
N HIS A 441 12.20 -31.28 -5.62
CA HIS A 441 11.60 -32.59 -5.33
C HIS A 441 12.52 -33.73 -5.81
N GLY A 442 12.83 -34.63 -4.90
CA GLY A 442 13.70 -35.79 -5.14
C GLY A 442 15.21 -35.51 -5.06
N VAL A 443 15.63 -34.27 -4.83
CA VAL A 443 17.05 -33.91 -4.62
C VAL A 443 17.46 -34.25 -3.20
N TYR A 444 18.67 -34.79 -3.01
CA TYR A 444 19.23 -35.03 -1.68
C TYR A 444 19.77 -33.72 -1.08
N VAL A 445 19.74 -33.60 0.25
CA VAL A 445 20.29 -32.44 0.96
C VAL A 445 21.76 -32.19 0.58
N SER A 446 22.58 -33.24 0.45
CA SER A 446 23.97 -33.15 -0.01
C SER A 446 24.11 -32.61 -1.44
N GLU A 447 23.13 -32.85 -2.30
CA GLU A 447 23.12 -32.39 -3.71
C GLU A 447 22.76 -30.89 -3.84
N LEU A 448 22.24 -30.26 -2.79
CA LEU A 448 22.03 -28.82 -2.78
C LEU A 448 23.35 -28.06 -2.97
N ARG A 449 24.47 -28.62 -2.48
CA ARG A 449 25.81 -28.02 -2.59
C ARG A 449 25.79 -26.54 -2.18
N LEU A 450 25.29 -26.28 -0.98
CA LEU A 450 25.28 -24.95 -0.39
C LEU A 450 26.70 -24.43 -0.17
N PRO A 451 26.90 -23.11 -0.04
CA PRO A 451 28.18 -22.56 0.41
C PRO A 451 28.67 -23.20 1.74
N PRO A 452 29.99 -23.21 2.01
CA PRO A 452 30.54 -23.85 3.22
C PRO A 452 29.96 -23.28 4.52
N ASP A 453 29.54 -22.00 4.50
CA ASP A 453 28.97 -21.30 5.67
C ASP A 453 27.45 -21.39 5.72
N ALA A 454 26.86 -22.35 5.00
CA ALA A 454 25.41 -22.56 4.97
C ALA A 454 25.07 -24.04 5.16
N ALA A 455 24.09 -24.31 6.04
CA ALA A 455 23.62 -25.67 6.32
C ALA A 455 22.11 -25.73 6.45
N VAL A 456 21.50 -26.84 5.99
CA VAL A 456 20.10 -27.16 6.29
C VAL A 456 20.04 -27.71 7.71
N THR A 457 19.43 -26.95 8.62
CA THR A 457 19.42 -27.29 10.05
C THR A 457 18.16 -28.02 10.48
N LEU A 458 17.02 -27.76 9.83
CA LEU A 458 15.75 -28.40 10.13
C LEU A 458 14.94 -28.62 8.88
N LEU A 459 14.18 -29.69 8.84
CA LEU A 459 13.20 -29.99 7.80
C LEU A 459 11.87 -30.32 8.46
N VAL A 460 10.80 -29.68 7.97
CA VAL A 460 9.43 -29.97 8.42
C VAL A 460 8.68 -30.62 7.28
N ARG A 461 8.14 -31.81 7.52
CA ARG A 461 7.32 -32.60 6.58
C ARG A 461 6.05 -33.06 7.27
N ASP A 462 4.90 -32.78 6.70
CA ASP A 462 3.60 -33.19 7.25
C ASP A 462 3.43 -32.81 8.74
N GLY A 463 3.93 -31.62 9.12
CA GLY A 463 3.86 -31.11 10.49
C GLY A 463 4.88 -31.73 11.47
N ARG A 464 5.78 -32.62 11.02
CA ARG A 464 6.84 -33.22 11.83
C ARG A 464 8.18 -32.57 11.48
N SER A 465 8.88 -32.10 12.52
CA SER A 465 10.21 -31.49 12.38
C SER A 465 11.30 -32.52 12.67
N PHE A 466 12.34 -32.57 11.84
CA PHE A 466 13.52 -33.41 12.08
C PHE A 466 14.76 -32.76 11.48
N VAL A 467 15.92 -33.13 12.01
CA VAL A 467 17.22 -32.70 11.46
C VAL A 467 17.53 -33.58 10.25
N PRO A 468 17.68 -32.98 9.04
CA PRO A 468 17.93 -33.78 7.86
C PRO A 468 19.37 -34.25 7.80
N GLU A 469 19.57 -35.48 7.35
CA GLU A 469 20.87 -36.02 6.99
C GLU A 469 21.24 -35.66 5.55
N ALA A 470 22.50 -35.82 5.20
CA ALA A 470 23.00 -35.62 3.82
C ALA A 470 22.26 -36.47 2.79
N SER A 471 21.75 -37.64 3.21
CA SER A 471 20.97 -38.62 2.43
C SER A 471 19.46 -38.35 2.43
N THR A 472 18.99 -37.32 3.12
CA THR A 472 17.55 -36.98 3.16
C THR A 472 17.11 -36.44 1.80
N ARG A 473 16.07 -37.04 1.23
CA ARG A 473 15.43 -36.60 -0.01
C ARG A 473 14.39 -35.54 0.28
N LEU A 474 14.42 -34.43 -0.48
CA LEU A 474 13.44 -33.37 -0.42
C LEU A 474 12.14 -33.79 -1.12
N ALA A 475 11.01 -33.45 -0.53
CA ALA A 475 9.68 -33.64 -1.10
C ALA A 475 8.97 -32.30 -1.32
N SER A 476 7.98 -32.27 -2.22
CA SER A 476 7.10 -31.11 -2.37
C SER A 476 6.34 -30.86 -1.07
N GLY A 477 6.25 -29.60 -0.66
CA GLY A 477 5.63 -29.21 0.60
C GLY A 477 6.57 -29.22 1.81
N ASP A 478 7.80 -29.76 1.68
CA ASP A 478 8.79 -29.68 2.75
C ASP A 478 9.13 -28.22 3.05
N GLN A 479 9.19 -27.87 4.33
CA GLN A 479 9.72 -26.61 4.78
C GLN A 479 11.16 -26.81 5.27
N LEU A 480 12.09 -26.08 4.70
CA LEU A 480 13.50 -26.14 5.03
C LEU A 480 13.92 -24.90 5.80
N LEU A 481 14.69 -25.12 6.86
CA LEU A 481 15.34 -24.10 7.63
C LEU A 481 16.84 -24.17 7.34
N VAL A 482 17.38 -23.11 6.74
CA VAL A 482 18.81 -23.03 6.36
C VAL A 482 19.47 -21.90 7.14
N VAL A 483 20.50 -22.21 7.90
CA VAL A 483 21.35 -21.19 8.55
C VAL A 483 22.48 -20.84 7.61
N THR A 484 22.76 -19.54 7.47
CA THR A 484 23.85 -19.02 6.64
C THR A 484 24.45 -17.78 7.28
N THR A 485 25.71 -17.47 7.00
CA THR A 485 26.30 -16.19 7.39
C THR A 485 25.75 -15.05 6.53
N ILE A 486 25.79 -13.82 7.06
CA ILE A 486 25.33 -12.63 6.32
C ILE A 486 26.09 -12.50 4.98
N GLY A 487 27.39 -12.80 4.96
CA GLY A 487 28.22 -12.73 3.75
C GLY A 487 27.87 -13.78 2.69
N SER A 488 27.41 -14.97 3.10
CA SER A 488 27.08 -16.09 2.21
C SER A 488 25.59 -16.17 1.83
N ARG A 489 24.77 -15.25 2.33
CA ARG A 489 23.32 -15.21 2.11
C ARG A 489 22.96 -15.23 0.62
N GLU A 490 23.49 -14.29 -0.15
CA GLU A 490 23.17 -14.14 -1.58
C GLU A 490 23.58 -15.39 -2.36
N ALA A 491 24.74 -15.95 -2.07
CA ALA A 491 25.23 -17.18 -2.69
C ALA A 491 24.33 -18.38 -2.35
N THR A 492 23.90 -18.49 -1.09
CA THR A 492 22.96 -19.52 -0.61
C THR A 492 21.62 -19.41 -1.31
N MET A 493 21.04 -18.22 -1.37
CA MET A 493 19.77 -17.97 -2.04
C MET A 493 19.86 -18.25 -3.55
N SER A 494 20.92 -17.78 -4.22
CA SER A 494 21.15 -18.04 -5.64
C SER A 494 21.26 -19.55 -5.90
N ARG A 495 21.95 -20.27 -5.04
CA ARG A 495 22.08 -21.72 -5.18
C ARG A 495 20.75 -22.45 -5.01
N LEU A 496 19.96 -22.09 -4.02
CA LEU A 496 18.62 -22.67 -3.79
C LEU A 496 17.68 -22.41 -4.98
N ARG A 497 17.68 -21.19 -5.52
CA ARG A 497 16.92 -20.84 -6.73
C ARG A 497 17.37 -21.64 -7.94
N ALA A 498 18.70 -21.77 -8.15
CA ALA A 498 19.23 -22.55 -9.26
C ALA A 498 18.76 -24.00 -9.21
N VAL A 499 18.85 -24.64 -8.04
CA VAL A 499 18.40 -26.04 -7.87
C VAL A 499 16.90 -26.15 -8.00
N SER A 500 16.13 -25.20 -7.50
CA SER A 500 14.68 -25.17 -7.65
C SER A 500 14.25 -25.14 -9.12
N ARG A 501 14.96 -24.38 -9.97
CA ARG A 501 14.65 -24.21 -11.40
C ARG A 501 15.14 -25.36 -12.28
N ALA A 502 16.39 -25.82 -12.05
CA ALA A 502 17.10 -26.75 -12.95
C ALA A 502 17.48 -28.09 -12.31
N GLY A 503 17.17 -28.32 -11.02
CA GLY A 503 17.48 -29.53 -10.29
C GLY A 503 18.97 -29.63 -9.90
N ARG A 504 19.39 -30.82 -9.45
CA ARG A 504 20.77 -31.09 -8.97
C ARG A 504 21.88 -30.70 -9.97
N LEU A 505 21.59 -30.72 -11.26
CA LEU A 505 22.52 -30.39 -12.33
C LEU A 505 22.43 -28.90 -12.78
N ALA A 506 21.86 -28.02 -11.99
CA ALA A 506 21.66 -26.60 -12.32
C ALA A 506 22.94 -25.94 -12.85
N ARG A 507 24.06 -26.09 -12.13
CA ARG A 507 25.35 -25.51 -12.54
C ARG A 507 25.87 -26.06 -13.87
N TRP A 508 25.64 -27.32 -14.14
CA TRP A 508 26.04 -27.98 -15.38
C TRP A 508 25.22 -27.51 -16.59
N ARG A 509 23.99 -27.04 -16.33
CA ARG A 509 23.08 -26.48 -17.33
C ARG A 509 23.21 -24.95 -17.45
N GLY A 510 24.22 -24.34 -16.86
CA GLY A 510 24.44 -22.90 -16.89
C GLY A 510 23.49 -22.10 -16.01
N GLU A 511 22.65 -22.76 -15.19
CA GLU A 511 21.76 -22.07 -14.25
C GLU A 511 22.51 -21.74 -12.97
N LEU A 512 22.81 -20.46 -12.78
CA LEU A 512 23.57 -19.94 -11.64
C LEU A 512 22.66 -19.37 -10.53
N GLY A 513 21.33 -19.41 -10.72
CA GLY A 513 20.36 -18.91 -9.74
C GLY A 513 20.37 -17.40 -9.59
N GLY A 514 20.88 -16.68 -10.59
CA GLY A 514 20.74 -15.25 -10.65
C GLY A 514 19.26 -14.86 -10.55
N ARG A 515 18.96 -13.66 -10.05
CA ARG A 515 17.61 -13.10 -10.18
C ARG A 515 17.24 -13.18 -11.66
N LEU A 516 16.00 -13.55 -11.95
CA LEU A 516 15.53 -13.51 -13.33
C LEU A 516 15.86 -12.13 -13.91
N PRO A 517 16.34 -12.03 -15.17
CA PRO A 517 16.59 -10.73 -15.78
C PRO A 517 15.33 -9.88 -15.67
N GLU A 518 15.52 -8.66 -15.17
CA GLU A 518 14.50 -7.65 -14.93
C GLU A 518 13.75 -7.26 -16.21
#